data_4e782766691c635c45117ce8b9cc309b
#
_entry.id   4e782766691c635c45117ce8b9cc309b
#
_cell.length_a   1.000
_cell.length_b   1.000
_cell.length_c   1.000
_cell.angle_alpha   90.00
_cell.angle_beta   90.00
_cell.angle_gamma   90.00
#
_symmetry.space_group_name_H-M   'P 1'
#
loop_
_entity.id
_entity.type
_entity.pdbx_description
1 polymer ?
#
loop_
_entity_poly.entity_id
_entity_poly.type
_entity_poly.pdbx_seq_one_letter_code
_entity_poly.pdbx_strand_id
1 'polypeptide(L)'
;MADIEFAVKHHLGLIYLNRLDALNALSLAMIEALTAKLLAWQADADIHAVVIQSAHDKVFCAGGDIKWLYHMGRQAKFDKQLHFFKQEYRLNYLISQYQKPYIALLDGLTLGGGVGIGLHTPFTVASEQFAFGMPETAIGFFPDVGAGYLLARCPWPIGVYLGLTGERLNAEQSRQFNLIQYRMSSKSLPALLDALITLDLTTAAHQQVKGCLERFASADAPALSCEKKDIESAFSGNTLQAIMHHLQHTTHGQADYYQLLQKRSPISLCVTLKHLQQARYQSLKTCLNQNYQLVQHFIHQPDFYEGIRALIIEKDHAPCWQPAYLEDIKSEQIAAYFVANAGSSPAIT
;
A
#
# COMPACT_ATOMS: atom_id res chain seq x y z
N MET A 1 -21.22 -15.92 -0.62
CA MET A 1 -21.24 -14.66 0.16
C MET A 1 -20.72 -13.56 -0.74
N ALA A 2 -21.07 -12.30 -0.51
CA ALA A 2 -20.51 -11.21 -1.28
C ALA A 2 -19.05 -10.99 -0.88
N ASP A 3 -18.19 -10.60 -1.82
CA ASP A 3 -16.75 -10.30 -1.59
C ASP A 3 -16.53 -9.13 -0.63
N ILE A 4 -17.54 -8.28 -0.48
CA ILE A 4 -17.56 -7.14 0.43
C ILE A 4 -18.98 -6.97 0.97
N GLU A 5 -19.09 -6.71 2.26
CA GLU A 5 -20.37 -6.54 2.93
C GLU A 5 -20.45 -5.17 3.61
N PHE A 6 -21.63 -4.59 3.63
CA PHE A 6 -21.91 -3.30 4.23
C PHE A 6 -23.05 -3.42 5.24
N ALA A 7 -22.86 -2.84 6.40
CA ALA A 7 -23.87 -2.75 7.44
C ALA A 7 -23.90 -1.35 8.06
N VAL A 8 -24.99 -1.02 8.71
CA VAL A 8 -25.08 0.19 9.53
C VAL A 8 -25.50 -0.24 10.94
N LYS A 9 -24.78 0.23 11.95
CA LYS A 9 -25.14 0.08 13.35
C LYS A 9 -25.15 1.47 14.00
N HIS A 10 -26.32 1.91 14.42
CA HIS A 10 -26.56 3.29 14.84
C HIS A 10 -26.08 4.27 13.77
N HIS A 11 -25.10 5.12 14.07
CA HIS A 11 -24.53 6.12 13.16
C HIS A 11 -23.19 5.69 12.53
N LEU A 12 -22.85 4.41 12.64
CA LEU A 12 -21.59 3.86 12.16
C LEU A 12 -21.80 2.98 10.93
N GLY A 13 -21.21 3.37 9.81
CA GLY A 13 -21.10 2.53 8.62
C GLY A 13 -20.01 1.48 8.82
N LEU A 14 -20.30 0.22 8.56
CA LEU A 14 -19.38 -0.91 8.71
C LEU A 14 -19.11 -1.54 7.35
N ILE A 15 -17.85 -1.74 7.03
CA ILE A 15 -17.34 -2.40 5.83
C ILE A 15 -16.59 -3.64 6.23
N TYR A 16 -16.98 -4.79 5.69
CA TYR A 16 -16.29 -6.07 5.87
C TYR A 16 -15.73 -6.56 4.55
N LEU A 17 -14.43 -6.70 4.48
CA LEU A 17 -13.76 -7.39 3.37
C LEU A 17 -13.96 -8.90 3.57
N ASN A 18 -14.58 -9.58 2.60
CA ASN A 18 -15.02 -10.97 2.75
C ASN A 18 -14.68 -11.86 1.54
N ARG A 19 -13.67 -11.50 0.77
CA ARG A 19 -13.16 -12.31 -0.35
C ARG A 19 -12.06 -13.26 0.14
N LEU A 20 -12.47 -14.23 1.00
CA LEU A 20 -11.55 -15.08 1.76
C LEU A 20 -10.64 -15.93 0.86
N ASP A 21 -11.18 -16.51 -0.23
CA ASP A 21 -10.44 -17.37 -1.16
C ASP A 21 -9.32 -16.64 -1.92
N ALA A 22 -9.38 -15.31 -1.96
CA ALA A 22 -8.38 -14.46 -2.58
C ALA A 22 -7.65 -13.57 -1.57
N LEU A 23 -7.66 -13.90 -0.26
CA LEU A 23 -7.02 -13.13 0.80
C LEU A 23 -7.42 -11.64 0.75
N ASN A 24 -8.69 -11.36 0.49
CA ASN A 24 -9.26 -10.03 0.31
C ASN A 24 -8.57 -9.17 -0.77
N ALA A 25 -7.94 -9.80 -1.79
CA ALA A 25 -7.44 -9.04 -2.92
C ALA A 25 -8.58 -8.26 -3.61
N LEU A 26 -8.36 -6.96 -3.83
CA LEU A 26 -9.37 -6.04 -4.33
C LEU A 26 -9.69 -6.35 -5.80
N SER A 27 -10.93 -6.75 -6.08
CA SER A 27 -11.46 -6.79 -7.44
C SER A 27 -11.97 -5.41 -7.86
N LEU A 28 -12.10 -5.16 -9.17
CA LEU A 28 -12.72 -3.92 -9.67
C LEU A 28 -14.13 -3.71 -9.07
N ALA A 29 -14.92 -4.78 -8.97
CA ALA A 29 -16.25 -4.70 -8.37
C ALA A 29 -16.22 -4.28 -6.89
N MET A 30 -15.23 -4.75 -6.11
CA MET A 30 -15.04 -4.30 -4.71
C MET A 30 -14.66 -2.83 -4.65
N ILE A 31 -13.76 -2.37 -5.51
CA ILE A 31 -13.30 -0.97 -5.57
C ILE A 31 -14.49 -0.05 -5.90
N GLU A 32 -15.30 -0.41 -6.90
CA GLU A 32 -16.49 0.35 -7.31
C GLU A 32 -17.57 0.35 -6.23
N ALA A 33 -17.80 -0.80 -5.57
CA ALA A 33 -18.75 -0.90 -4.45
C ALA A 33 -18.33 -0.06 -3.26
N LEU A 34 -17.04 -0.09 -2.89
CA LEU A 34 -16.45 0.76 -1.83
C LEU A 34 -16.64 2.23 -2.15
N THR A 35 -16.28 2.64 -3.37
CA THR A 35 -16.40 4.03 -3.81
C THR A 35 -17.84 4.52 -3.73
N ALA A 36 -18.77 3.76 -4.31
CA ALA A 36 -20.19 4.10 -4.31
C ALA A 36 -20.76 4.19 -2.88
N LYS A 37 -20.40 3.24 -2.01
CA LYS A 37 -20.88 3.21 -0.63
C LYS A 37 -20.31 4.36 0.19
N LEU A 38 -19.02 4.66 0.07
CA LEU A 38 -18.39 5.77 0.79
C LEU A 38 -19.00 7.12 0.37
N LEU A 39 -19.24 7.34 -0.93
CA LEU A 39 -19.89 8.56 -1.41
C LEU A 39 -21.33 8.66 -0.88
N ALA A 40 -22.10 7.57 -0.88
CA ALA A 40 -23.45 7.55 -0.34
C ALA A 40 -23.43 7.87 1.17
N TRP A 41 -22.57 7.24 1.96
CA TRP A 41 -22.45 7.51 3.39
C TRP A 41 -21.87 8.88 3.72
N GLN A 42 -21.07 9.45 2.84
CA GLN A 42 -20.59 10.83 3.02
C GLN A 42 -21.74 11.83 2.93
N ALA A 43 -22.72 11.59 2.03
CA ALA A 43 -23.90 12.43 1.85
C ALA A 43 -25.03 12.14 2.85
N ASP A 44 -25.02 10.98 3.52
CA ASP A 44 -26.04 10.54 4.48
C ASP A 44 -25.82 11.22 5.83
N ALA A 45 -26.81 12.03 6.28
CA ALA A 45 -26.73 12.74 7.55
C ALA A 45 -26.77 11.82 8.76
N ASP A 46 -27.31 10.60 8.64
CA ASP A 46 -27.39 9.63 9.74
C ASP A 46 -26.10 8.82 9.96
N ILE A 47 -25.18 8.84 9.00
CA ILE A 47 -23.87 8.20 9.13
C ILE A 47 -22.84 9.21 9.58
N HIS A 48 -22.20 9.00 10.72
CA HIS A 48 -21.24 9.93 11.30
C HIS A 48 -19.78 9.46 11.23
N ALA A 49 -19.54 8.17 11.09
CA ALA A 49 -18.22 7.59 10.89
C ALA A 49 -18.30 6.26 10.11
N VAL A 50 -17.18 5.78 9.60
CA VAL A 50 -17.07 4.53 8.87
C VAL A 50 -15.93 3.70 9.44
N VAL A 51 -16.16 2.39 9.62
CA VAL A 51 -15.13 1.42 9.99
C VAL A 51 -14.97 0.42 8.85
N ILE A 52 -13.73 0.17 8.43
CA ILE A 52 -13.38 -0.94 7.55
C ILE A 52 -12.58 -2.00 8.32
N GLN A 53 -12.93 -3.25 8.11
CA GLN A 53 -12.26 -4.40 8.71
C GLN A 53 -12.35 -5.62 7.80
N SER A 54 -11.57 -6.64 8.12
CA SER A 54 -11.60 -7.93 7.43
C SER A 54 -12.49 -8.92 8.16
N ALA A 55 -13.16 -9.79 7.41
CA ALA A 55 -13.77 -11.02 7.94
C ALA A 55 -12.77 -12.19 8.00
N HIS A 56 -11.52 -12.01 7.55
CA HIS A 56 -10.46 -13.02 7.58
C HIS A 56 -9.57 -12.84 8.81
N ASP A 57 -9.27 -13.93 9.51
CA ASP A 57 -8.56 -13.92 10.81
C ASP A 57 -7.11 -13.40 10.76
N LYS A 58 -6.44 -13.46 9.59
CA LYS A 58 -4.99 -13.20 9.47
C LYS A 58 -4.63 -12.23 8.35
N VAL A 59 -5.61 -11.80 7.58
CA VAL A 59 -5.37 -10.96 6.41
C VAL A 59 -6.39 -9.84 6.37
N PHE A 60 -5.91 -8.61 6.42
CA PHE A 60 -6.76 -7.47 6.11
C PHE A 60 -7.02 -7.41 4.60
N CYS A 61 -5.96 -7.25 3.78
CA CYS A 61 -6.05 -7.27 2.32
C CYS A 61 -4.67 -7.53 1.70
N ALA A 62 -4.58 -8.49 0.79
CA ALA A 62 -3.33 -8.89 0.14
C ALA A 62 -2.97 -8.05 -1.11
N GLY A 63 -3.71 -6.98 -1.40
CA GLY A 63 -3.44 -6.08 -2.54
C GLY A 63 -4.55 -6.07 -3.58
N GLY A 64 -4.25 -5.60 -4.80
CA GLY A 64 -5.15 -5.67 -5.94
C GLY A 64 -5.23 -7.08 -6.54
N ASP A 65 -6.26 -7.37 -7.35
CA ASP A 65 -6.39 -8.67 -8.04
C ASP A 65 -5.39 -8.77 -9.22
N ILE A 66 -4.13 -9.02 -8.83
CA ILE A 66 -2.99 -9.11 -9.76
C ILE A 66 -3.16 -10.26 -10.77
N LYS A 67 -3.87 -11.35 -10.41
CA LYS A 67 -4.16 -12.44 -11.34
C LYS A 67 -5.08 -11.97 -12.46
N TRP A 68 -6.12 -11.24 -12.11
CA TRP A 68 -7.04 -10.66 -13.08
C TRP A 68 -6.31 -9.67 -13.99
N LEU A 69 -5.49 -8.79 -13.43
CA LEU A 69 -4.67 -7.83 -14.18
C LEU A 69 -3.74 -8.55 -15.17
N TYR A 70 -3.05 -9.60 -14.74
CA TYR A 70 -2.23 -10.43 -15.61
C TYR A 70 -3.02 -10.97 -16.82
N HIS A 71 -4.18 -11.60 -16.56
CA HIS A 71 -5.00 -12.18 -17.63
C HIS A 71 -5.56 -11.12 -18.58
N MET A 72 -5.90 -9.94 -18.10
CA MET A 72 -6.35 -8.84 -18.96
C MET A 72 -5.22 -8.38 -19.89
N GLY A 73 -4.03 -8.17 -19.36
CA GLY A 73 -2.89 -7.75 -20.19
C GLY A 73 -2.44 -8.81 -21.18
N ARG A 74 -2.44 -10.12 -20.80
CA ARG A 74 -2.16 -11.22 -21.73
C ARG A 74 -3.17 -11.31 -22.89
N GLN A 75 -4.35 -10.71 -22.73
CA GLN A 75 -5.37 -10.56 -23.77
C GLN A 75 -5.32 -9.18 -24.45
N ALA A 76 -4.28 -8.37 -24.21
CA ALA A 76 -4.14 -6.99 -24.68
C ALA A 76 -5.32 -6.07 -24.32
N LYS A 77 -6.04 -6.35 -23.22
CA LYS A 77 -7.14 -5.51 -22.70
C LYS A 77 -6.59 -4.45 -21.73
N PHE A 78 -5.66 -3.66 -22.21
CA PHE A 78 -4.95 -2.63 -21.41
C PHE A 78 -5.89 -1.54 -20.88
N ASP A 79 -6.96 -1.21 -21.63
CA ASP A 79 -8.02 -0.31 -21.19
C ASP A 79 -8.68 -0.76 -19.88
N LYS A 80 -8.90 -2.07 -19.71
CA LYS A 80 -9.46 -2.64 -18.48
C LYS A 80 -8.48 -2.57 -17.32
N GLN A 81 -7.19 -2.82 -17.57
CA GLN A 81 -6.15 -2.65 -16.55
C GLN A 81 -6.06 -1.17 -16.11
N LEU A 82 -6.01 -0.24 -17.06
CA LEU A 82 -5.98 1.21 -16.76
C LEU A 82 -7.23 1.67 -16.01
N HIS A 83 -8.40 1.14 -16.37
CA HIS A 83 -9.63 1.43 -15.65
C HIS A 83 -9.55 0.97 -14.19
N PHE A 84 -9.07 -0.25 -13.94
CA PHE A 84 -8.87 -0.78 -12.59
C PHE A 84 -7.99 0.15 -11.75
N PHE A 85 -6.78 0.45 -12.20
CA PHE A 85 -5.85 1.30 -11.46
C PHE A 85 -6.40 2.72 -11.25
N LYS A 86 -7.10 3.27 -12.26
CA LYS A 86 -7.75 4.58 -12.16
C LYS A 86 -8.80 4.62 -11.07
N GLN A 87 -9.66 3.59 -10.98
CA GLN A 87 -10.69 3.51 -9.94
C GLN A 87 -10.07 3.29 -8.56
N GLU A 88 -9.06 2.43 -8.45
CA GLU A 88 -8.35 2.17 -7.20
C GLU A 88 -7.70 3.46 -6.65
N TYR A 89 -6.99 4.22 -7.48
CA TYR A 89 -6.33 5.45 -7.02
C TYR A 89 -7.33 6.57 -6.68
N ARG A 90 -8.47 6.61 -7.36
CA ARG A 90 -9.58 7.49 -6.97
C ARG A 90 -10.16 7.13 -5.62
N LEU A 91 -10.34 5.84 -5.34
CA LEU A 91 -10.77 5.35 -4.03
C LEU A 91 -9.76 5.72 -2.94
N ASN A 92 -8.46 5.51 -3.18
CA ASN A 92 -7.43 5.89 -2.21
C ASN A 92 -7.45 7.40 -1.90
N TYR A 93 -7.63 8.23 -2.92
CA TYR A 93 -7.76 9.66 -2.73
C TYR A 93 -9.06 10.03 -2.00
N LEU A 94 -10.20 9.43 -2.34
CA LEU A 94 -11.47 9.61 -1.64
C LEU A 94 -11.32 9.31 -0.13
N ILE A 95 -10.70 8.19 0.23
CA ILE A 95 -10.43 7.82 1.62
C ILE A 95 -9.60 8.89 2.33
N SER A 96 -8.55 9.39 1.67
CA SER A 96 -7.67 10.43 2.25
C SER A 96 -8.36 11.78 2.47
N GLN A 97 -9.41 12.05 1.71
CA GLN A 97 -10.20 13.30 1.79
C GLN A 97 -11.56 13.09 2.46
N TYR A 98 -11.78 11.91 3.06
CA TYR A 98 -13.10 11.57 3.60
C TYR A 98 -13.46 12.49 4.77
N GLN A 99 -14.62 13.13 4.67
CA GLN A 99 -15.01 14.20 5.60
C GLN A 99 -15.45 13.69 6.98
N LYS A 100 -15.85 12.42 7.05
CA LYS A 100 -16.21 11.74 8.32
C LYS A 100 -15.05 10.86 8.76
N PRO A 101 -14.91 10.53 10.06
CA PRO A 101 -13.91 9.57 10.49
C PRO A 101 -14.00 8.26 9.69
N TYR A 102 -12.90 7.91 9.03
CA TYR A 102 -12.73 6.61 8.37
C TYR A 102 -11.70 5.83 9.17
N ILE A 103 -12.14 4.80 9.88
CA ILE A 103 -11.34 4.01 10.82
C ILE A 103 -10.98 2.69 10.16
N ALA A 104 -9.69 2.39 10.02
CA ALA A 104 -9.22 1.12 9.47
C ALA A 104 -8.71 0.22 10.60
N LEU A 105 -9.40 -0.91 10.82
CA LEU A 105 -9.00 -1.95 11.77
C LEU A 105 -8.14 -2.98 11.03
N LEU A 106 -6.83 -2.84 11.16
CA LEU A 106 -5.81 -3.60 10.44
C LEU A 106 -5.36 -4.80 11.28
N ASP A 107 -6.16 -5.88 11.24
CA ASP A 107 -5.89 -7.12 11.98
C ASP A 107 -5.38 -8.19 11.00
N GLY A 108 -4.11 -8.11 10.64
CA GLY A 108 -3.47 -9.06 9.73
C GLY A 108 -2.69 -8.43 8.58
N LEU A 109 -2.34 -9.28 7.60
CA LEU A 109 -1.52 -8.91 6.45
C LEU A 109 -2.18 -7.80 5.61
N THR A 110 -1.43 -6.73 5.35
CA THR A 110 -1.86 -5.52 4.63
C THR A 110 -0.82 -5.16 3.58
N LEU A 111 -1.08 -5.53 2.33
CA LEU A 111 -0.15 -5.37 1.21
C LEU A 111 -0.78 -4.56 0.08
N GLY A 112 0.03 -3.85 -0.72
CA GLY A 112 -0.38 -3.21 -1.97
C GLY A 112 -1.69 -2.42 -1.85
N GLY A 113 -2.73 -2.79 -2.61
CA GLY A 113 -4.06 -2.17 -2.53
C GLY A 113 -4.66 -2.14 -1.12
N GLY A 114 -4.31 -3.10 -0.23
CA GLY A 114 -4.67 -3.07 1.18
C GLY A 114 -4.09 -1.87 1.93
N VAL A 115 -2.85 -1.48 1.59
CA VAL A 115 -2.23 -0.24 2.09
C VAL A 115 -3.03 0.97 1.59
N GLY A 116 -3.44 0.96 0.32
CA GLY A 116 -4.24 2.03 -0.28
C GLY A 116 -5.57 2.29 0.41
N ILE A 117 -6.30 1.25 0.82
CA ILE A 117 -7.59 1.39 1.49
C ILE A 117 -7.48 1.50 3.02
N GLY A 118 -6.32 1.13 3.60
CA GLY A 118 -6.14 1.06 5.06
C GLY A 118 -5.35 2.23 5.65
N LEU A 119 -4.36 2.79 4.93
CA LEU A 119 -3.37 3.67 5.55
C LEU A 119 -3.51 5.17 5.21
N HIS A 120 -4.41 5.55 4.30
CA HIS A 120 -4.62 6.96 3.95
C HIS A 120 -5.63 7.68 4.87
N THR A 121 -5.70 7.29 6.12
CA THR A 121 -6.55 7.90 7.15
C THR A 121 -5.76 8.16 8.44
N PRO A 122 -6.12 9.17 9.23
CA PRO A 122 -5.50 9.40 10.55
C PRO A 122 -6.00 8.41 11.63
N PHE A 123 -6.89 7.48 11.30
CA PHE A 123 -7.49 6.54 12.24
C PHE A 123 -7.15 5.08 11.90
N THR A 124 -5.86 4.82 11.67
CA THR A 124 -5.35 3.46 11.46
C THR A 124 -5.09 2.77 12.80
N VAL A 125 -5.70 1.62 12.98
CA VAL A 125 -5.58 0.80 14.18
C VAL A 125 -4.99 -0.55 13.79
N ALA A 126 -3.80 -0.87 14.24
CA ALA A 126 -3.12 -2.12 13.94
C ALA A 126 -3.01 -3.03 15.17
N SER A 127 -3.31 -4.31 14.99
CA SER A 127 -3.11 -5.34 16.00
C SER A 127 -1.68 -5.92 15.96
N GLU A 128 -1.38 -6.84 16.87
CA GLU A 128 -0.16 -7.63 16.85
C GLU A 128 -0.05 -8.57 15.64
N GLN A 129 -1.14 -8.82 14.94
CA GLN A 129 -1.17 -9.64 13.73
C GLN A 129 -0.85 -8.82 12.45
N PHE A 130 -0.85 -7.50 12.56
CA PHE A 130 -0.61 -6.62 11.42
C PHE A 130 0.78 -6.81 10.83
N ALA A 131 0.82 -6.89 9.50
CA ALA A 131 2.06 -6.86 8.73
C ALA A 131 1.89 -5.98 7.50
N PHE A 132 2.60 -4.86 7.49
CA PHE A 132 2.71 -3.96 6.33
C PHE A 132 3.69 -4.51 5.31
N GLY A 133 3.44 -4.32 4.01
CA GLY A 133 4.45 -4.56 2.97
C GLY A 133 4.03 -4.03 1.60
N MET A 134 5.04 -3.64 0.79
CA MET A 134 4.87 -3.23 -0.61
C MET A 134 5.82 -4.06 -1.49
N PRO A 135 5.42 -5.33 -1.84
CA PRO A 135 6.32 -6.28 -2.51
C PRO A 135 6.35 -6.13 -4.04
N GLU A 136 5.89 -5.01 -4.60
CA GLU A 136 5.64 -4.81 -6.02
C GLU A 136 6.89 -4.98 -6.89
N THR A 137 8.07 -4.63 -6.40
CA THR A 137 9.35 -4.81 -7.11
C THR A 137 9.64 -6.30 -7.42
N ALA A 138 9.08 -7.21 -6.63
CA ALA A 138 9.22 -8.64 -6.86
C ALA A 138 8.40 -9.16 -8.05
N ILE A 139 7.37 -8.42 -8.45
CA ILE A 139 6.50 -8.77 -9.57
C ILE A 139 6.73 -7.86 -10.79
N GLY A 140 7.89 -7.19 -10.87
CA GLY A 140 8.20 -6.31 -11.99
C GLY A 140 7.33 -5.05 -12.03
N PHE A 141 6.93 -4.55 -10.86
CA PHE A 141 6.11 -3.35 -10.69
C PHE A 141 6.77 -2.37 -9.70
N PHE A 142 6.04 -1.42 -9.17
CA PHE A 142 6.52 -0.42 -8.20
C PHE A 142 5.48 -0.23 -7.08
N PRO A 143 5.86 0.20 -5.86
CA PRO A 143 4.93 0.56 -4.80
C PRO A 143 4.01 1.70 -5.24
N ASP A 144 2.77 1.35 -5.59
CA ASP A 144 1.72 2.24 -6.09
C ASP A 144 0.74 2.66 -4.98
N VAL A 145 -0.53 2.86 -5.26
CA VAL A 145 -1.63 3.20 -4.32
C VAL A 145 -1.31 4.36 -3.36
N GLY A 146 -0.42 5.27 -3.74
CA GLY A 146 0.07 6.34 -2.87
C GLY A 146 1.11 5.88 -1.83
N ALA A 147 1.62 4.65 -1.91
CA ALA A 147 2.66 4.18 -0.99
C ALA A 147 3.93 5.02 -1.08
N GLY A 148 4.30 5.52 -2.27
CA GLY A 148 5.40 6.47 -2.42
C GLY A 148 5.26 7.68 -1.49
N TYR A 149 4.06 8.22 -1.33
CA TYR A 149 3.77 9.31 -0.40
C TYR A 149 3.96 8.91 1.07
N LEU A 150 3.55 7.70 1.47
CA LEU A 150 3.71 7.19 2.83
C LEU A 150 5.19 6.89 3.13
N LEU A 151 5.86 6.15 2.25
CA LEU A 151 7.26 5.75 2.41
C LEU A 151 8.23 6.94 2.40
N ALA A 152 7.96 7.97 1.60
CA ALA A 152 8.77 9.18 1.57
C ALA A 152 8.66 10.03 2.87
N ARG A 153 7.69 9.72 3.74
CA ARG A 153 7.50 10.35 5.06
C ARG A 153 8.05 9.54 6.22
N CYS A 154 8.44 8.30 5.96
CA CYS A 154 9.34 7.57 6.86
C CYS A 154 10.72 8.24 6.88
N PRO A 155 11.60 7.94 7.88
CA PRO A 155 13.00 8.26 7.77
C PRO A 155 13.51 7.78 6.40
N TRP A 156 14.19 8.66 5.65
CA TRP A 156 14.45 8.44 4.21
C TRP A 156 15.06 7.07 3.87
N PRO A 157 16.12 6.58 4.54
CA PRO A 157 16.67 5.27 4.21
C PRO A 157 15.69 4.12 4.47
N ILE A 158 14.82 4.25 5.48
CA ILE A 158 13.78 3.26 5.80
C ILE A 158 12.73 3.20 4.68
N GLY A 159 12.25 4.36 4.21
CA GLY A 159 11.31 4.40 3.09
C GLY A 159 11.87 3.77 1.81
N VAL A 160 13.15 4.04 1.52
CA VAL A 160 13.87 3.43 0.38
C VAL A 160 13.99 1.91 0.56
N TYR A 161 14.43 1.47 1.74
CA TYR A 161 14.52 0.06 2.09
C TYR A 161 13.20 -0.67 1.82
N LEU A 162 12.11 -0.19 2.41
CA LEU A 162 10.79 -0.81 2.26
C LEU A 162 10.31 -0.85 0.82
N GLY A 163 10.50 0.27 0.09
CA GLY A 163 10.04 0.36 -1.30
C GLY A 163 10.85 -0.51 -2.27
N LEU A 164 12.15 -0.71 -2.03
CA LEU A 164 13.00 -1.52 -2.90
C LEU A 164 12.92 -3.01 -2.58
N THR A 165 12.93 -3.38 -1.28
CA THR A 165 12.98 -4.77 -0.84
C THR A 165 11.60 -5.43 -0.80
N GLY A 166 10.55 -4.68 -0.48
CA GLY A 166 9.23 -5.20 -0.17
C GLY A 166 9.16 -5.92 1.18
N GLU A 167 10.13 -5.69 2.05
CA GLU A 167 10.16 -6.28 3.39
C GLU A 167 8.98 -5.80 4.25
N ARG A 168 8.63 -6.63 5.23
CA ARG A 168 7.46 -6.41 6.05
C ARG A 168 7.82 -5.71 7.36
N LEU A 169 6.91 -4.85 7.80
CA LEU A 169 6.93 -4.27 9.14
C LEU A 169 5.77 -4.79 9.96
N ASN A 170 6.02 -5.11 11.22
CA ASN A 170 4.97 -5.35 12.19
C ASN A 170 4.32 -4.03 12.67
N ALA A 171 3.29 -4.11 13.51
CA ALA A 171 2.59 -2.94 14.04
C ALA A 171 3.50 -1.99 14.82
N GLU A 172 4.47 -2.52 15.57
CA GLU A 172 5.40 -1.71 16.36
C GLU A 172 6.34 -0.89 15.47
N GLN A 173 6.99 -1.54 14.53
CA GLN A 173 7.85 -0.89 13.54
C GLN A 173 7.08 0.14 12.71
N SER A 174 5.87 -0.23 12.28
CA SER A 174 5.01 0.66 11.48
C SER A 174 4.57 1.91 12.26
N ARG A 175 4.33 1.77 13.57
CA ARG A 175 4.04 2.90 14.46
C ARG A 175 5.25 3.82 14.62
N GLN A 176 6.44 3.25 14.79
CA GLN A 176 7.70 4.02 14.90
C GLN A 176 8.03 4.82 13.63
N PHE A 177 7.63 4.31 12.46
CA PHE A 177 7.85 4.97 11.17
C PHE A 177 6.66 5.81 10.69
N ASN A 178 5.68 6.05 11.59
CA ASN A 178 4.48 6.85 11.33
C ASN A 178 3.58 6.32 10.19
N LEU A 179 3.62 5.03 9.89
CA LEU A 179 2.74 4.38 8.91
C LEU A 179 1.35 4.09 9.51
N ILE A 180 1.26 3.87 10.81
CA ILE A 180 0.00 3.69 11.55
C ILE A 180 -0.05 4.62 12.76
N GLN A 181 -1.27 4.91 13.28
CA GLN A 181 -1.47 5.84 14.40
C GLN A 181 -1.70 5.14 15.74
N TYR A 182 -2.41 4.00 15.74
CA TYR A 182 -2.76 3.32 16.98
C TYR A 182 -2.38 1.85 16.93
N ARG A 183 -1.90 1.34 18.06
CA ARG A 183 -1.69 -0.10 18.27
C ARG A 183 -2.61 -0.58 19.39
N MET A 184 -3.18 -1.78 19.22
CA MET A 184 -3.94 -2.42 20.28
C MET A 184 -3.94 -3.94 20.09
N SER A 185 -4.36 -4.69 21.11
CA SER A 185 -4.50 -6.14 20.95
C SER A 185 -5.67 -6.48 20.01
N SER A 186 -5.49 -7.48 19.15
CA SER A 186 -6.57 -8.04 18.33
C SER A 186 -7.80 -8.41 19.20
N LYS A 187 -7.57 -8.93 20.39
CA LYS A 187 -8.64 -9.25 21.38
C LYS A 187 -9.44 -8.02 21.82
N SER A 188 -8.90 -6.82 21.69
CA SER A 188 -9.57 -5.56 22.08
C SER A 188 -10.43 -4.97 20.95
N LEU A 189 -10.24 -5.42 19.70
CA LEU A 189 -10.95 -4.86 18.54
C LEU A 189 -12.49 -5.01 18.64
N PRO A 190 -13.05 -6.12 19.10
CA PRO A 190 -14.51 -6.22 19.31
C PRO A 190 -15.02 -5.19 20.31
N ALA A 191 -14.36 -5.04 21.46
CA ALA A 191 -14.74 -4.05 22.47
C ALA A 191 -14.57 -2.60 21.98
N LEU A 192 -13.53 -2.32 21.16
CA LEU A 192 -13.39 -1.04 20.49
C LEU A 192 -14.55 -0.78 19.53
N LEU A 193 -14.94 -1.77 18.73
CA LEU A 193 -16.04 -1.63 17.78
C LEU A 193 -17.36 -1.34 18.51
N ASP A 194 -17.65 -2.05 19.60
CA ASP A 194 -18.83 -1.79 20.43
C ASP A 194 -18.81 -0.39 21.04
N ALA A 195 -17.64 0.07 21.50
CA ALA A 195 -17.47 1.44 22.00
C ALA A 195 -17.71 2.50 20.91
N LEU A 196 -17.21 2.27 19.68
CA LEU A 196 -17.43 3.17 18.53
C LEU A 196 -18.92 3.21 18.13
N ILE A 197 -19.63 2.07 18.18
CA ILE A 197 -21.06 1.98 17.85
C ILE A 197 -21.90 2.80 18.83
N THR A 198 -21.52 2.84 20.10
CA THR A 198 -22.27 3.52 21.15
C THR A 198 -21.81 4.96 21.40
N LEU A 199 -20.75 5.41 20.69
CA LEU A 199 -20.19 6.75 20.85
C LEU A 199 -21.12 7.81 20.26
N ASP A 200 -21.34 8.91 20.98
CA ASP A 200 -22.02 10.07 20.42
C ASP A 200 -21.13 10.78 19.41
N LEU A 201 -21.46 10.61 18.13
CA LEU A 201 -20.74 11.20 17.00
C LEU A 201 -21.49 12.37 16.35
N THR A 202 -22.57 12.85 16.97
CA THR A 202 -23.39 13.97 16.43
C THR A 202 -22.63 15.27 16.40
N THR A 203 -21.68 15.44 17.32
CA THR A 203 -20.81 16.61 17.38
C THR A 203 -19.34 16.21 17.47
N ALA A 204 -18.45 16.95 16.79
CA ALA A 204 -17.01 16.76 16.87
C ALA A 204 -16.54 15.29 16.63
N ALA A 205 -17.16 14.59 15.68
CA ALA A 205 -16.95 13.14 15.44
C ALA A 205 -15.46 12.73 15.38
N HIS A 206 -14.60 13.50 14.73
CA HIS A 206 -13.17 13.21 14.65
C HIS A 206 -12.50 13.23 16.03
N GLN A 207 -12.84 14.18 16.89
CA GLN A 207 -12.30 14.29 18.24
C GLN A 207 -12.82 13.15 19.14
N GLN A 208 -14.11 12.83 19.03
CA GLN A 208 -14.71 11.72 19.77
C GLN A 208 -14.08 10.37 19.39
N VAL A 209 -13.92 10.11 18.09
CA VAL A 209 -13.24 8.90 17.60
C VAL A 209 -11.80 8.86 18.10
N LYS A 210 -11.04 9.96 17.97
CA LYS A 210 -9.67 10.05 18.47
C LYS A 210 -9.59 9.69 19.94
N GLY A 211 -10.41 10.32 20.80
CA GLY A 211 -10.44 10.04 22.24
C GLY A 211 -10.86 8.60 22.58
N CYS A 212 -11.74 8.00 21.77
CA CYS A 212 -12.08 6.58 21.90
C CYS A 212 -10.88 5.69 21.59
N LEU A 213 -10.21 5.89 20.46
CA LEU A 213 -9.04 5.11 20.06
C LEU A 213 -7.88 5.22 21.05
N GLU A 214 -7.64 6.41 21.60
CA GLU A 214 -6.59 6.65 22.60
C GLU A 214 -6.81 5.84 23.89
N ARG A 215 -8.06 5.61 24.31
CA ARG A 215 -8.37 4.80 25.51
C ARG A 215 -8.05 3.32 25.32
N PHE A 216 -8.10 2.80 24.09
CA PHE A 216 -7.80 1.41 23.76
C PHE A 216 -6.37 1.20 23.33
N ALA A 217 -5.66 2.28 22.97
CA ALA A 217 -4.31 2.19 22.43
C ALA A 217 -3.32 1.60 23.44
N SER A 218 -2.49 0.68 22.98
CA SER A 218 -1.34 0.20 23.73
C SER A 218 -0.26 1.25 23.79
N ALA A 219 0.51 1.28 24.88
CA ALA A 219 1.69 2.12 25.00
C ALA A 219 2.69 1.81 23.86
N ASP A 220 3.40 2.84 23.41
CA ASP A 220 4.48 2.68 22.44
C ASP A 220 5.62 1.87 23.08
N ALA A 221 6.17 0.90 22.36
CA ALA A 221 7.31 0.13 22.79
C ALA A 221 8.62 0.93 22.61
N PRO A 222 9.71 0.56 23.31
CA PRO A 222 11.02 1.18 23.13
C PRO A 222 11.47 1.09 21.66
N ALA A 223 12.12 2.14 21.16
CA ALA A 223 12.60 2.19 19.79
C ALA A 223 13.58 1.06 19.46
N LEU A 224 13.40 0.40 18.30
CA LEU A 224 14.35 -0.56 17.75
C LEU A 224 15.69 0.13 17.44
N SER A 225 16.78 -0.21 18.15
CA SER A 225 17.99 0.62 18.13
C SER A 225 19.13 0.11 17.21
N CYS A 226 19.26 -1.20 16.97
CA CYS A 226 20.38 -1.75 16.21
C CYS A 226 20.08 -1.96 14.73
N GLU A 227 19.03 -2.70 14.37
CA GLU A 227 18.66 -2.97 12.97
C GLU A 227 18.36 -1.69 12.17
N LYS A 228 17.78 -0.67 12.83
CA LYS A 228 17.47 0.61 12.20
C LYS A 228 18.72 1.31 11.67
N LYS A 229 19.83 1.36 12.44
CA LYS A 229 21.07 2.04 12.03
C LYS A 229 21.73 1.35 10.84
N ASP A 230 21.68 0.02 10.81
CA ASP A 230 22.27 -0.77 9.74
C ASP A 230 21.50 -0.54 8.41
N ILE A 231 20.18 -0.54 8.47
CA ILE A 231 19.33 -0.20 7.32
C ILE A 231 19.56 1.25 6.88
N GLU A 232 19.60 2.20 7.83
CA GLU A 232 19.83 3.62 7.52
C GLU A 232 21.17 3.83 6.81
N SER A 233 22.21 3.13 7.21
CA SER A 233 23.52 3.19 6.56
C SER A 233 23.46 2.63 5.13
N ALA A 234 22.89 1.42 4.98
CA ALA A 234 22.89 0.68 3.73
C ALA A 234 22.05 1.34 2.61
N PHE A 235 20.89 1.91 2.99
CA PHE A 235 19.94 2.49 2.04
C PHE A 235 20.01 4.03 1.96
N SER A 236 21.07 4.66 2.46
CA SER A 236 21.27 6.12 2.42
C SER A 236 21.64 6.65 1.04
N GLY A 237 22.05 5.80 0.11
CA GLY A 237 22.50 6.17 -1.23
C GLY A 237 21.41 6.87 -2.08
N ASN A 238 21.83 7.86 -2.86
CA ASN A 238 20.93 8.60 -3.77
C ASN A 238 20.75 7.91 -5.13
N THR A 239 21.51 6.88 -5.43
CA THR A 239 21.40 6.06 -6.65
C THR A 239 21.34 4.59 -6.28
N LEU A 240 20.71 3.79 -7.14
CA LEU A 240 20.64 2.35 -6.92
C LEU A 240 22.03 1.71 -6.90
N GLN A 241 22.93 2.20 -7.76
CA GLN A 241 24.33 1.75 -7.80
C GLN A 241 25.04 2.00 -6.46
N ALA A 242 24.83 3.18 -5.85
CA ALA A 242 25.43 3.49 -4.53
C ALA A 242 24.85 2.58 -3.44
N ILE A 243 23.54 2.31 -3.45
CA ILE A 243 22.89 1.38 -2.51
C ILE A 243 23.46 -0.04 -2.67
N MET A 244 23.51 -0.54 -3.92
CA MET A 244 24.05 -1.88 -4.20
C MET A 244 25.51 -2.00 -3.79
N HIS A 245 26.33 -0.98 -4.04
CA HIS A 245 27.72 -0.93 -3.62
C HIS A 245 27.84 -0.97 -2.09
N HIS A 246 27.05 -0.20 -1.33
CA HIS A 246 27.04 -0.24 0.12
C HIS A 246 26.67 -1.65 0.64
N LEU A 247 25.59 -2.23 0.12
CA LEU A 247 25.12 -3.56 0.51
C LEU A 247 26.18 -4.66 0.25
N GLN A 248 26.94 -4.54 -0.84
CA GLN A 248 27.98 -5.51 -1.21
C GLN A 248 29.19 -5.47 -0.28
N HIS A 249 29.53 -4.30 0.30
CA HIS A 249 30.76 -4.08 1.04
C HIS A 249 30.55 -4.00 2.56
N THR A 250 29.34 -4.23 3.06
CA THR A 250 29.01 -4.17 4.48
C THR A 250 28.98 -5.56 5.11
N THR A 251 29.50 -5.69 6.34
CA THR A 251 29.92 -6.97 6.92
C THR A 251 28.86 -7.71 7.76
N HIS A 252 27.67 -7.17 8.04
CA HIS A 252 26.70 -7.80 8.95
C HIS A 252 25.26 -7.73 8.42
N GLY A 253 24.67 -8.89 8.09
CA GLY A 253 23.24 -9.06 7.79
C GLY A 253 22.73 -8.41 6.48
N GLN A 254 23.55 -7.58 5.84
CA GLN A 254 23.18 -6.79 4.66
C GLN A 254 23.47 -7.51 3.34
N ALA A 255 24.28 -8.57 3.35
CA ALA A 255 24.52 -9.42 2.20
C ALA A 255 23.22 -10.07 1.68
N ASP A 256 22.27 -10.36 2.59
CA ASP A 256 20.97 -10.91 2.24
C ASP A 256 20.12 -9.89 1.45
N TYR A 257 20.21 -8.60 1.79
CA TYR A 257 19.51 -7.54 1.03
C TYR A 257 20.12 -7.31 -0.35
N TYR A 258 21.45 -7.43 -0.49
CA TYR A 258 22.09 -7.39 -1.81
C TYR A 258 21.55 -8.50 -2.72
N GLN A 259 21.53 -9.74 -2.23
CA GLN A 259 21.00 -10.89 -2.96
C GLN A 259 19.49 -10.76 -3.23
N LEU A 260 18.75 -10.18 -2.28
CA LEU A 260 17.32 -9.92 -2.44
C LEU A 260 17.06 -8.93 -3.58
N LEU A 261 17.78 -7.81 -3.63
CA LEU A 261 17.62 -6.81 -4.67
C LEU A 261 18.05 -7.32 -6.05
N GLN A 262 19.08 -8.18 -6.12
CA GLN A 262 19.47 -8.84 -7.38
C GLN A 262 18.37 -9.74 -7.98
N LYS A 263 17.43 -10.22 -7.17
CA LYS A 263 16.29 -11.02 -7.62
C LYS A 263 15.10 -10.16 -8.07
N ARG A 264 15.14 -8.84 -7.90
CA ARG A 264 14.08 -7.91 -8.30
C ARG A 264 14.29 -7.43 -9.74
N SER A 265 13.21 -6.99 -10.40
CA SER A 265 13.32 -6.34 -11.70
C SER A 265 14.21 -5.08 -11.59
N PRO A 266 15.31 -4.98 -12.34
CA PRO A 266 16.18 -3.82 -12.29
C PRO A 266 15.46 -2.52 -12.66
N ILE A 267 14.55 -2.54 -13.64
CA ILE A 267 13.71 -1.39 -14.01
C ILE A 267 12.81 -1.00 -12.83
N SER A 268 12.15 -1.96 -12.21
CA SER A 268 11.28 -1.70 -11.05
C SER A 268 12.04 -1.02 -9.90
N LEU A 269 13.25 -1.48 -9.60
CA LEU A 269 14.10 -0.86 -8.57
C LEU A 269 14.47 0.59 -8.93
N CYS A 270 14.90 0.84 -10.16
CA CYS A 270 15.27 2.20 -10.61
C CYS A 270 14.08 3.16 -10.60
N VAL A 271 12.93 2.71 -11.12
CA VAL A 271 11.69 3.52 -11.14
C VAL A 271 11.21 3.78 -9.73
N THR A 272 11.21 2.75 -8.85
CA THR A 272 10.80 2.89 -7.44
C THR A 272 11.65 3.92 -6.72
N LEU A 273 12.98 3.84 -6.80
CA LEU A 273 13.87 4.81 -6.14
C LEU A 273 13.58 6.24 -6.63
N LYS A 274 13.48 6.44 -7.94
CA LYS A 274 13.19 7.76 -8.52
C LYS A 274 11.80 8.26 -8.11
N HIS A 275 10.79 7.38 -8.08
CA HIS A 275 9.45 7.71 -7.61
C HIS A 275 9.47 8.17 -6.14
N LEU A 276 10.13 7.44 -5.26
CA LEU A 276 10.27 7.80 -3.84
C LEU A 276 10.98 9.15 -3.67
N GLN A 277 12.04 9.42 -4.44
CA GLN A 277 12.73 10.71 -4.42
C GLN A 277 11.80 11.88 -4.76
N GLN A 278 10.95 11.72 -5.77
CA GLN A 278 9.98 12.74 -6.17
C GLN A 278 8.84 12.89 -5.15
N ALA A 279 8.35 11.77 -4.59
CA ALA A 279 7.25 11.73 -3.64
C ALA A 279 7.53 12.52 -2.34
N ARG A 280 8.80 12.75 -1.99
CA ARG A 280 9.19 13.60 -0.85
C ARG A 280 8.62 15.02 -0.94
N TYR A 281 8.43 15.53 -2.14
CA TYR A 281 8.01 16.90 -2.42
C TYR A 281 6.60 16.97 -3.00
N GLN A 282 5.89 15.85 -3.06
CA GLN A 282 4.57 15.77 -3.66
C GLN A 282 3.45 15.69 -2.61
N SER A 283 2.27 16.18 -2.99
CA SER A 283 1.02 15.84 -2.31
C SER A 283 0.60 14.41 -2.62
N LEU A 284 -0.28 13.82 -1.80
CA LEU A 284 -0.84 12.49 -2.12
C LEU A 284 -1.54 12.49 -3.49
N LYS A 285 -2.31 13.54 -3.81
CA LYS A 285 -2.95 13.70 -5.13
C LYS A 285 -1.94 13.61 -6.27
N THR A 286 -0.84 14.36 -6.16
CA THR A 286 0.22 14.37 -7.17
C THR A 286 0.90 13.00 -7.27
N CYS A 287 1.18 12.36 -6.13
CA CYS A 287 1.77 11.03 -6.07
C CYS A 287 0.88 9.97 -6.74
N LEU A 288 -0.43 9.96 -6.45
CA LEU A 288 -1.39 9.04 -7.08
C LEU A 288 -1.54 9.29 -8.59
N ASN A 289 -1.52 10.55 -9.03
CA ASN A 289 -1.50 10.85 -10.46
C ASN A 289 -0.21 10.39 -11.14
N GLN A 290 0.93 10.50 -10.46
CA GLN A 290 2.19 9.93 -10.95
C GLN A 290 2.13 8.39 -10.96
N ASN A 291 1.53 7.74 -9.95
CA ASN A 291 1.31 6.29 -10.00
C ASN A 291 0.52 5.89 -11.25
N TYR A 292 -0.55 6.61 -11.58
CA TYR A 292 -1.32 6.30 -12.79
C TYR A 292 -0.52 6.51 -14.08
N GLN A 293 0.37 7.50 -14.12
CA GLN A 293 1.30 7.70 -15.22
C GLN A 293 2.28 6.52 -15.34
N LEU A 294 2.90 6.10 -14.24
CA LEU A 294 3.83 4.97 -14.22
C LEU A 294 3.15 3.67 -14.67
N VAL A 295 1.92 3.42 -14.21
CA VAL A 295 1.13 2.24 -14.62
C VAL A 295 0.97 2.17 -16.15
N GLN A 296 0.71 3.31 -16.83
CA GLN A 296 0.57 3.36 -18.27
C GLN A 296 1.82 2.87 -19.01
N HIS A 297 3.00 2.92 -18.38
CA HIS A 297 4.22 2.35 -18.93
C HIS A 297 4.38 0.88 -18.51
N PHE A 298 4.21 0.56 -17.22
CA PHE A 298 4.46 -0.79 -16.69
C PHE A 298 3.59 -1.87 -17.32
N ILE A 299 2.30 -1.60 -17.57
CA ILE A 299 1.39 -2.59 -18.19
C ILE A 299 1.76 -3.00 -19.62
N HIS A 300 2.68 -2.30 -20.26
CA HIS A 300 3.22 -2.63 -21.57
C HIS A 300 4.61 -3.28 -21.52
N GLN A 301 5.19 -3.43 -20.32
CA GLN A 301 6.54 -3.98 -20.15
C GLN A 301 6.52 -5.47 -19.86
N PRO A 302 7.50 -6.24 -20.36
CA PRO A 302 7.56 -7.69 -20.15
C PRO A 302 7.71 -8.06 -18.67
N ASP A 303 8.47 -7.29 -17.89
CA ASP A 303 8.78 -7.57 -16.49
C ASP A 303 7.53 -7.64 -15.62
N PHE A 304 6.51 -6.80 -15.88
CA PHE A 304 5.24 -6.85 -15.16
C PHE A 304 4.55 -8.21 -15.29
N TYR A 305 4.54 -8.77 -16.50
CA TYR A 305 3.93 -10.09 -16.74
C TYR A 305 4.83 -11.24 -16.27
N GLU A 306 6.13 -11.11 -16.46
CA GLU A 306 7.10 -12.12 -16.08
C GLU A 306 7.14 -12.31 -14.55
N GLY A 307 7.19 -11.21 -13.79
CA GLY A 307 7.18 -11.28 -12.33
C GLY A 307 5.90 -11.90 -11.78
N ILE A 308 4.73 -11.52 -12.34
CA ILE A 308 3.45 -12.13 -11.96
C ILE A 308 3.41 -13.60 -12.34
N ARG A 309 3.89 -13.98 -13.53
CA ARG A 309 4.00 -15.38 -13.95
C ARG A 309 4.80 -16.17 -12.92
N ALA A 310 6.02 -15.71 -12.65
CA ALA A 310 6.97 -16.46 -11.83
C ALA A 310 6.53 -16.58 -10.35
N LEU A 311 5.91 -15.54 -9.76
CA LEU A 311 5.60 -15.56 -8.34
C LEU A 311 4.16 -15.99 -8.03
N ILE A 312 3.21 -15.77 -8.94
CA ILE A 312 1.78 -15.88 -8.61
C ILE A 312 1.06 -16.93 -9.47
N ILE A 313 1.39 -17.06 -10.74
CA ILE A 313 0.72 -17.96 -11.66
C ILE A 313 1.38 -19.35 -11.65
N GLU A 314 2.66 -19.43 -12.06
CA GLU A 314 3.42 -20.68 -12.17
C GLU A 314 4.15 -21.04 -10.88
N LYS A 315 4.52 -20.03 -10.10
CA LYS A 315 5.18 -20.17 -8.78
C LYS A 315 6.53 -20.90 -8.84
N ASP A 316 7.25 -20.75 -9.95
CA ASP A 316 8.61 -21.26 -10.11
C ASP A 316 9.66 -20.38 -9.41
N HIS A 317 9.29 -19.14 -9.02
CA HIS A 317 10.14 -18.17 -8.35
C HIS A 317 11.43 -17.83 -9.13
N ALA A 318 11.42 -18.01 -10.45
CA ALA A 318 12.56 -17.79 -11.34
C ALA A 318 12.20 -16.80 -12.47
N PRO A 319 11.98 -15.49 -12.16
CA PRO A 319 11.67 -14.52 -13.18
C PRO A 319 12.89 -14.21 -14.07
N CYS A 320 12.65 -14.03 -15.36
CA CYS A 320 13.64 -13.61 -16.36
C CYS A 320 13.44 -12.16 -16.72
N TRP A 321 14.12 -11.25 -16.00
CA TRP A 321 13.97 -9.80 -16.18
C TRP A 321 14.59 -9.28 -17.49
N GLN A 322 14.03 -8.19 -18.03
CA GLN A 322 14.50 -7.53 -19.25
C GLN A 322 14.57 -6.00 -19.06
N PRO A 323 15.78 -5.42 -18.91
CA PRO A 323 17.11 -6.06 -18.90
C PRO A 323 17.35 -6.89 -17.64
N ALA A 324 18.25 -7.90 -17.76
CA ALA A 324 18.58 -8.79 -16.65
C ALA A 324 19.47 -8.12 -15.58
N TYR A 325 20.29 -7.15 -15.97
CA TYR A 325 21.26 -6.51 -15.10
C TYR A 325 21.05 -5.01 -14.99
N LEU A 326 21.39 -4.46 -13.83
CA LEU A 326 21.25 -3.03 -13.53
C LEU A 326 22.13 -2.16 -14.45
N GLU A 327 23.29 -2.67 -14.83
CA GLU A 327 24.26 -2.01 -15.70
C GLU A 327 23.76 -1.78 -17.12
N ASP A 328 22.80 -2.57 -17.57
CA ASP A 328 22.19 -2.48 -18.90
C ASP A 328 21.12 -1.38 -18.99
N ILE A 329 20.73 -0.78 -17.83
CA ILE A 329 19.70 0.25 -17.79
C ILE A 329 20.27 1.61 -18.11
N LYS A 330 19.71 2.26 -19.12
CA LYS A 330 20.04 3.65 -19.48
C LYS A 330 19.15 4.63 -18.71
N SER A 331 19.70 5.77 -18.33
CA SER A 331 18.97 6.83 -17.61
C SER A 331 17.75 7.34 -18.38
N GLU A 332 17.83 7.37 -19.72
CA GLU A 332 16.74 7.79 -20.61
C GLU A 332 15.55 6.82 -20.55
N GLN A 333 15.80 5.51 -20.40
CA GLN A 333 14.73 4.51 -20.21
C GLN A 333 13.93 4.79 -18.93
N ILE A 334 14.62 5.07 -17.83
CA ILE A 334 13.95 5.39 -16.56
C ILE A 334 13.26 6.76 -16.64
N ALA A 335 13.88 7.75 -17.33
CA ALA A 335 13.28 9.06 -17.50
C ALA A 335 11.92 8.97 -18.26
N ALA A 336 11.82 8.09 -19.24
CA ALA A 336 10.61 7.91 -20.06
C ALA A 336 9.39 7.51 -19.23
N TYR A 337 9.53 6.74 -18.14
CA TYR A 337 8.42 6.40 -17.25
C TYR A 337 7.78 7.62 -16.57
N PHE A 338 8.54 8.71 -16.44
CA PHE A 338 8.12 9.96 -15.78
C PHE A 338 7.69 11.05 -16.78
N VAL A 339 7.56 10.70 -18.05
CA VAL A 339 6.97 11.56 -19.09
C VAL A 339 5.52 11.15 -19.30
N ALA A 340 4.62 12.12 -19.24
CA ALA A 340 3.21 11.84 -19.47
C ALA A 340 2.96 11.40 -20.93
N ASN A 341 2.19 10.35 -21.12
CA ASN A 341 1.76 9.94 -22.46
C ASN A 341 0.87 11.05 -23.09
N ALA A 342 1.10 11.33 -24.36
CA ALA A 342 0.30 12.32 -25.09
C ALA A 342 -1.19 11.97 -25.02
N GLY A 343 -2.03 12.90 -24.54
CA GLY A 343 -3.47 12.70 -24.41
C GLY A 343 -3.92 11.95 -23.14
N SER A 344 -3.00 11.56 -22.26
CA SER A 344 -3.40 10.94 -20.99
C SER A 344 -4.01 11.97 -20.03
N SER A 345 -5.19 11.64 -19.47
CA SER A 345 -5.79 12.43 -18.39
C SER A 345 -5.31 11.89 -17.04
N PRO A 346 -5.14 12.75 -16.00
CA PRO A 346 -4.79 12.30 -14.67
C PRO A 346 -5.88 11.36 -14.11
N ALA A 347 -5.51 10.50 -13.17
CA ALA A 347 -6.48 9.64 -12.48
C ALA A 347 -7.45 10.48 -11.65
N ILE A 348 -6.91 11.53 -11.01
CA ILE A 348 -7.60 12.39 -10.04
C ILE A 348 -7.54 13.82 -10.58
N THR A 349 -8.70 14.34 -10.89
CA THR A 349 -8.90 15.72 -11.37
C THR A 349 -9.00 16.71 -10.21
#